data_fb98a829cfea6a66cafd72e516f90e3b
#
_entry.id   fb98a829cfea6a66cafd72e516f90e3b
#
_cell.length_a   1.000
_cell.length_b   1.000
_cell.length_c   1.000
_cell.angle_alpha   90.00
_cell.angle_beta   90.00
_cell.angle_gamma   90.00
#
_symmetry.space_group_name_H-M   'P 1'
#
loop_
_entity.id
_entity.type
_entity.pdbx_description
1 polymer ?
#
loop_
_entity_poly.entity_id
_entity_poly.type
_entity_poly.pdbx_seq_one_letter_code
_entity_poly.pdbx_strand_id
1 'polypeptide(L)'
;MLNDVGLLTDVLYGSNIRAILDDETGINLGSVYESVVAQELTAHGFKLFYYDNRSKGEVDYLIDDYDSLSAVPIEVKSGKDYTVHSALNTFVKNDDYHVKKAFVLSNTREITTNGKITYLPIYDVMFFGVADMDNKAPII
;
A
#
# COMPACT_ATOMS: atom_id res chain seq x y z
N MET A 1 1.15 -17.20 7.89
CA MET A 1 0.30 -16.18 7.27
C MET A 1 0.44 -14.86 8.01
N LEU A 2 0.71 -13.80 7.30
CA LEU A 2 0.92 -12.48 7.88
C LEU A 2 -0.41 -11.78 8.10
N ASN A 3 -1.04 -11.99 9.23
CA ASN A 3 -2.38 -11.49 9.50
C ASN A 3 -2.51 -10.74 10.83
N ASP A 4 -1.40 -10.41 11.47
CA ASP A 4 -1.42 -9.64 12.70
C ASP A 4 -0.24 -8.65 12.79
N VAL A 5 -0.35 -7.69 13.71
CA VAL A 5 0.65 -6.63 13.89
C VAL A 5 2.00 -7.20 14.30
N GLY A 6 2.02 -8.22 15.15
CA GLY A 6 3.24 -8.84 15.62
C GLY A 6 4.03 -9.45 14.47
N LEU A 7 3.36 -10.14 13.58
CA LEU A 7 4.00 -10.78 12.44
C LEU A 7 4.56 -9.77 11.44
N LEU A 8 3.80 -8.70 11.14
CA LEU A 8 4.29 -7.62 10.31
C LEU A 8 5.48 -6.93 10.96
N THR A 9 5.43 -6.70 12.26
CA THR A 9 6.56 -6.15 13.01
C THR A 9 7.77 -7.08 12.94
N ASP A 10 7.59 -8.38 13.07
CA ASP A 10 8.67 -9.35 12.94
C ASP A 10 9.32 -9.32 11.56
N VAL A 11 8.54 -9.16 10.52
CA VAL A 11 9.09 -9.02 9.15
C VAL A 11 9.88 -7.73 9.01
N LEU A 12 9.38 -6.62 9.53
CA LEU A 12 10.04 -5.31 9.42
C LEU A 12 11.21 -5.15 10.39
N TYR A 13 11.12 -5.73 11.57
CA TYR A 13 12.08 -5.53 12.65
C TYR A 13 12.72 -6.83 13.16
N GLY A 14 12.58 -7.92 12.43
CA GLY A 14 13.33 -9.14 12.71
C GLY A 14 14.84 -8.85 12.71
N SER A 15 15.62 -9.65 13.41
CA SER A 15 17.03 -9.37 13.68
C SER A 15 17.85 -9.02 12.43
N ASN A 16 17.61 -9.71 11.32
CA ASN A 16 18.33 -9.46 10.08
C ASN A 16 17.86 -8.18 9.38
N ILE A 17 16.56 -7.95 9.37
CA ILE A 17 15.97 -6.78 8.74
C ILE A 17 16.30 -5.53 9.54
N ARG A 18 16.25 -5.60 10.86
CA ARG A 18 16.60 -4.48 11.71
C ARG A 18 18.05 -4.06 11.53
N ALA A 19 18.98 -5.01 11.51
CA ALA A 19 20.38 -4.72 11.26
C ALA A 19 20.58 -4.04 9.91
N ILE A 20 19.82 -4.47 8.93
CA ILE A 20 19.80 -3.91 7.60
C ILE A 20 19.25 -2.47 7.62
N LEU A 21 18.14 -2.23 8.29
CA LEU A 21 17.52 -0.91 8.40
C LEU A 21 18.38 0.07 9.19
N ASP A 22 19.05 -0.40 10.25
CA ASP A 22 19.91 0.41 11.09
C ASP A 22 21.22 0.80 10.37
N ASP A 23 21.70 -0.04 9.49
CA ASP A 23 22.94 0.21 8.74
C ASP A 23 22.79 1.22 7.60
N GLU A 24 21.60 1.45 7.12
CA GLU A 24 21.24 2.43 6.09
C GLU A 24 22.04 2.34 4.78
N THR A 25 22.97 1.43 4.65
CA THR A 25 23.84 1.32 3.49
C THR A 25 23.38 0.21 2.55
N GLY A 26 23.06 0.60 1.32
CA GLY A 26 22.82 -0.34 0.22
C GLY A 26 21.48 -1.05 0.24
N ILE A 27 20.54 -0.63 1.10
CA ILE A 27 19.27 -1.31 1.20
C ILE A 27 18.18 -0.53 0.48
N ASN A 28 17.50 -1.26 -0.36
CA ASN A 28 16.29 -0.75 -0.98
C ASN A 28 15.11 -0.97 -0.02
N LEU A 29 14.90 -0.03 0.90
CA LEU A 29 13.77 -0.06 1.82
C LEU A 29 12.44 -0.10 1.08
N GLY A 30 12.37 0.53 -0.08
CA GLY A 30 11.18 0.48 -0.92
C GLY A 30 10.79 -0.95 -1.26
N SER A 31 11.76 -1.76 -1.70
CA SER A 31 11.52 -3.17 -2.02
C SER A 31 11.06 -3.97 -0.82
N VAL A 32 11.62 -3.70 0.36
CA VAL A 32 11.19 -4.39 1.60
C VAL A 32 9.74 -4.06 1.92
N TYR A 33 9.38 -2.80 1.89
CA TYR A 33 8.01 -2.36 2.17
C TYR A 33 7.02 -2.88 1.14
N GLU A 34 7.38 -2.83 -0.13
CA GLU A 34 6.54 -3.37 -1.20
C GLU A 34 6.29 -4.87 -1.00
N SER A 35 7.33 -5.62 -0.65
CA SER A 35 7.21 -7.06 -0.40
C SER A 35 6.27 -7.36 0.78
N VAL A 36 6.39 -6.60 1.86
CA VAL A 36 5.52 -6.77 3.03
C VAL A 36 4.07 -6.46 2.68
N VAL A 37 3.84 -5.37 1.97
CA VAL A 37 2.49 -4.99 1.54
C VAL A 37 1.89 -6.04 0.61
N ALA A 38 2.66 -6.53 -0.36
CA ALA A 38 2.21 -7.58 -1.28
C ALA A 38 1.84 -8.86 -0.55
N GLN A 39 2.66 -9.28 0.41
CA GLN A 39 2.38 -10.47 1.21
C GLN A 39 1.10 -10.32 2.03
N GLU A 40 0.93 -9.17 2.64
CA GLU A 40 -0.23 -8.91 3.49
C GLU A 40 -1.52 -8.84 2.66
N LEU A 41 -1.51 -8.14 1.55
CA LEU A 41 -2.66 -8.07 0.66
C LEU A 41 -3.04 -9.45 0.11
N THR A 42 -2.05 -10.23 -0.29
CA THR A 42 -2.26 -11.61 -0.77
C THR A 42 -2.84 -12.49 0.33
N ALA A 43 -2.33 -12.36 1.56
CA ALA A 43 -2.83 -13.10 2.71
C ALA A 43 -4.28 -12.76 3.03
N HIS A 44 -4.71 -11.53 2.74
CA HIS A 44 -6.10 -11.10 2.92
C HIS A 44 -7.01 -11.46 1.73
N GLY A 45 -6.49 -12.17 0.75
CA GLY A 45 -7.29 -12.66 -0.37
C GLY A 45 -7.35 -11.73 -1.57
N PHE A 46 -6.61 -10.64 -1.57
CA PHE A 46 -6.56 -9.76 -2.72
C PHE A 46 -5.72 -10.36 -3.84
N LYS A 47 -6.20 -10.24 -5.06
CA LYS A 47 -5.42 -10.50 -6.24
C LYS A 47 -4.72 -9.22 -6.65
N LEU A 48 -3.40 -9.28 -6.75
CA LEU A 48 -2.58 -8.12 -7.08
C LEU A 48 -2.38 -8.01 -8.57
N PHE A 49 -2.56 -6.82 -9.08
CA PHE A 49 -2.21 -6.44 -10.45
C PHE A 49 -1.16 -5.35 -10.40
N TYR A 50 -0.38 -5.25 -11.46
CA TYR A 50 0.67 -4.26 -11.60
C TYR A 50 0.31 -3.33 -12.74
N TYR A 51 0.65 -2.06 -12.59
CA TYR A 51 0.47 -1.08 -13.65
C TYR A 51 1.82 -0.49 -14.00
N ASP A 52 2.21 -0.71 -15.24
CA ASP A 52 3.45 -0.16 -15.80
C ASP A 52 3.13 0.38 -17.19
N ASN A 53 3.31 1.68 -17.37
CA ASN A 53 3.08 2.35 -18.63
C ASN A 53 4.28 3.23 -18.94
N ARG A 54 4.87 3.03 -20.11
CA ARG A 54 6.10 3.73 -20.53
C ARG A 54 5.98 5.25 -20.48
N SER A 55 4.81 5.79 -20.79
CA SER A 55 4.62 7.25 -20.83
C SER A 55 4.00 7.81 -19.55
N LYS A 56 3.29 7.00 -18.79
CA LYS A 56 2.53 7.44 -17.60
C LYS A 56 3.15 7.02 -16.28
N GLY A 57 4.14 6.12 -16.31
CA GLY A 57 4.84 5.62 -15.13
C GLY A 57 4.24 4.36 -14.54
N GLU A 58 4.65 4.04 -13.33
CA GLU A 58 4.27 2.81 -12.64
C GLU A 58 3.45 3.12 -11.40
N VAL A 59 2.48 2.26 -11.12
CA VAL A 59 1.77 2.18 -9.84
C VAL A 59 2.08 0.81 -9.24
N ASP A 60 2.45 0.77 -7.98
CA ASP A 60 2.96 -0.45 -7.35
C ASP A 60 1.95 -1.59 -7.42
N TYR A 61 0.70 -1.36 -6.99
CA TYR A 61 -0.33 -2.39 -7.02
C TYR A 61 -1.68 -1.82 -7.38
N LEU A 62 -2.47 -2.67 -8.05
CA LEU A 62 -3.90 -2.45 -8.25
C LEU A 62 -4.63 -3.61 -7.60
N ILE A 63 -5.70 -3.33 -6.88
CA ILE A 63 -6.62 -4.34 -6.38
C ILE A 63 -8.03 -3.99 -6.79
N ASP A 64 -8.90 -5.00 -6.84
CA ASP A 64 -10.31 -4.79 -7.14
C ASP A 64 -11.08 -4.46 -5.86
N ASP A 65 -11.91 -3.47 -5.94
CA ASP A 65 -12.95 -3.23 -4.95
C ASP A 65 -14.30 -3.66 -5.55
N TYR A 66 -14.79 -4.79 -5.12
CA TYR A 66 -16.00 -5.35 -5.67
C TYR A 66 -17.27 -4.58 -5.27
N ASP A 67 -17.21 -3.85 -4.16
CA ASP A 67 -18.35 -3.06 -3.71
C ASP A 67 -18.56 -1.83 -4.60
N SER A 68 -17.49 -1.16 -4.96
CA SER A 68 -17.54 0.02 -5.83
C SER A 68 -17.36 -0.31 -7.30
N LEU A 69 -17.05 -1.56 -7.64
CA LEU A 69 -16.74 -2.03 -9.00
C LEU A 69 -15.63 -1.19 -9.64
N SER A 70 -14.60 -0.90 -8.88
CA SER A 70 -13.49 -0.05 -9.32
C SER A 70 -12.16 -0.67 -8.96
N ALA A 71 -11.12 -0.28 -9.70
CA ALA A 71 -9.74 -0.57 -9.33
C ALA A 71 -9.26 0.42 -8.29
N VAL A 72 -8.54 -0.07 -7.31
CA VAL A 72 -7.94 0.75 -6.25
C VAL A 72 -6.42 0.68 -6.40
N PRO A 73 -5.79 1.78 -6.83
CA PRO A 73 -4.33 1.82 -6.89
C PRO A 73 -3.73 2.02 -5.50
N ILE A 74 -2.63 1.32 -5.27
CA ILE A 74 -1.88 1.39 -4.01
C ILE A 74 -0.42 1.70 -4.35
N GLU A 75 0.11 2.74 -3.75
CA GLU A 75 1.50 3.14 -3.85
C GLU A 75 2.19 2.93 -2.50
N VAL A 76 3.40 2.42 -2.50
CA VAL A 76 4.20 2.20 -1.28
C VAL A 76 5.40 3.13 -1.32
N LYS A 77 5.56 3.96 -0.30
CA LYS A 77 6.65 4.93 -0.19
C LYS A 77 7.42 4.73 1.11
N SER A 78 8.72 4.52 0.99
CA SER A 78 9.60 4.30 2.14
C SER A 78 10.31 5.57 2.64
N GLY A 79 10.26 6.65 1.87
CA GLY A 79 10.97 7.89 2.18
C GLY A 79 10.09 8.97 2.76
N LYS A 80 10.68 10.16 2.92
CA LYS A 80 9.97 11.35 3.43
C LYS A 80 9.04 11.96 2.39
N ASP A 81 9.31 11.72 1.12
CA ASP A 81 8.57 12.32 0.00
C ASP A 81 7.37 11.46 -0.42
N TYR A 82 6.64 10.95 0.55
CA TYR A 82 5.51 10.05 0.28
C TYR A 82 4.35 10.76 -0.44
N THR A 83 4.34 12.07 -0.48
CA THR A 83 3.34 12.84 -1.21
C THR A 83 3.71 13.08 -2.69
N VAL A 84 4.91 12.67 -3.11
CA VAL A 84 5.38 12.81 -4.49
C VAL A 84 5.15 11.50 -5.23
N HIS A 85 4.10 11.47 -6.06
CA HIS A 85 3.69 10.27 -6.79
C HIS A 85 2.99 10.62 -8.09
N SER A 86 3.74 11.11 -9.06
CA SER A 86 3.19 11.61 -10.32
C SER A 86 2.43 10.56 -11.12
N ALA A 87 2.91 9.33 -11.14
CA ALA A 87 2.24 8.23 -11.84
C ALA A 87 0.88 7.91 -11.21
N LEU A 88 0.82 7.88 -9.89
CA LEU A 88 -0.44 7.67 -9.16
C LEU A 88 -1.43 8.80 -9.46
N ASN A 89 -0.97 10.05 -9.43
CA ASN A 89 -1.80 11.20 -9.73
C ASN A 89 -2.40 11.11 -11.15
N THR A 90 -1.57 10.73 -12.12
CA THR A 90 -2.00 10.56 -13.51
C THR A 90 -3.04 9.44 -13.61
N PHE A 91 -2.81 8.34 -12.93
CA PHE A 91 -3.73 7.20 -12.92
C PHE A 91 -5.09 7.57 -12.32
N VAL A 92 -5.09 8.25 -11.17
CA VAL A 92 -6.32 8.63 -10.46
C VAL A 92 -7.14 9.64 -11.26
N LYS A 93 -6.48 10.52 -12.01
CA LYS A 93 -7.15 11.54 -12.83
C LYS A 93 -7.68 11.02 -14.16
N ASN A 94 -7.33 9.81 -14.54
CA ASN A 94 -7.78 9.25 -15.81
C ASN A 94 -9.23 8.82 -15.69
N ASP A 95 -10.12 9.54 -16.38
CA ASP A 95 -11.56 9.29 -16.33
C ASP A 95 -11.95 7.90 -16.85
N ASP A 96 -11.15 7.32 -17.74
CA ASP A 96 -11.43 5.98 -18.28
C ASP A 96 -11.27 4.88 -17.23
N TYR A 97 -10.48 5.13 -16.20
CA TYR A 97 -10.22 4.15 -15.14
C TYR A 97 -11.26 4.17 -14.02
N HIS A 98 -12.06 5.21 -13.94
CA HIS A 98 -13.13 5.35 -12.92
C HIS A 98 -12.65 5.13 -11.49
N VAL A 99 -11.45 5.60 -11.17
CA VAL A 99 -10.88 5.45 -9.83
C VAL A 99 -11.67 6.27 -8.83
N LYS A 100 -12.14 5.62 -7.77
CA LYS A 100 -12.90 6.27 -6.70
C LYS A 100 -12.06 6.55 -5.47
N LYS A 101 -11.07 5.70 -5.20
CA LYS A 101 -10.16 5.85 -4.07
C LYS A 101 -8.80 5.27 -4.42
N ALA A 102 -7.77 5.79 -3.76
CA ALA A 102 -6.40 5.34 -3.90
C ALA A 102 -5.70 5.43 -2.55
N PHE A 103 -4.67 4.65 -2.34
CA PHE A 103 -3.92 4.65 -1.09
C PHE A 103 -2.43 4.82 -1.33
N VAL A 104 -1.80 5.58 -0.45
CA VAL A 104 -0.35 5.67 -0.32
C VAL A 104 0.01 5.15 1.07
N LEU A 105 0.75 4.07 1.11
CA LEU A 105 1.25 3.47 2.35
C LEU A 105 2.69 3.93 2.57
N SER A 106 2.97 4.47 3.73
CA SER A 106 4.27 5.09 4.01
C SER A 106 4.62 5.02 5.48
N ASN A 107 5.71 5.68 5.84
CA ASN A 107 6.14 5.84 7.23
C ASN A 107 5.34 6.87 8.03
N THR A 108 4.34 7.48 7.44
CA THR A 108 3.50 8.42 8.18
C THR A 108 2.84 7.75 9.38
N ARG A 109 2.61 8.52 10.42
CA ARG A 109 1.87 8.04 11.60
C ARG A 109 0.43 8.51 11.59
N GLU A 110 0.10 9.40 10.68
CA GLU A 110 -1.23 10.00 10.61
C GLU A 110 -1.94 9.59 9.32
N ILE A 111 -3.24 9.44 9.43
CA ILE A 111 -4.09 9.19 8.28
C ILE A 111 -4.56 10.54 7.76
N THR A 112 -4.23 10.83 6.51
CA THR A 112 -4.67 12.06 5.85
C THR A 112 -5.26 11.74 4.49
N THR A 113 -6.17 12.58 4.02
CA THR A 113 -6.82 12.39 2.72
C THR A 113 -6.71 13.68 1.90
N ASN A 114 -6.33 13.52 0.65
CA ASN A 114 -6.29 14.60 -0.33
C ASN A 114 -7.02 14.13 -1.59
N GLY A 115 -8.23 14.65 -1.80
CA GLY A 115 -9.07 14.21 -2.90
C GLY A 115 -9.42 12.72 -2.78
N LYS A 116 -9.05 11.94 -3.78
CA LYS A 116 -9.28 10.48 -3.79
C LYS A 116 -8.18 9.69 -3.11
N ILE A 117 -7.06 10.34 -2.76
CA ILE A 117 -5.88 9.68 -2.21
C ILE A 117 -5.88 9.76 -0.70
N THR A 118 -5.80 8.62 -0.04
CA THR A 118 -5.64 8.52 1.41
C THR A 118 -4.24 8.04 1.72
N TYR A 119 -3.54 8.77 2.59
CA TYR A 119 -2.21 8.44 3.06
C TYR A 119 -2.35 7.70 4.38
N LEU A 120 -1.76 6.52 4.45
CA LEU A 120 -1.89 5.61 5.59
C LEU A 120 -0.50 5.17 6.07
N PRO A 121 -0.36 4.92 7.39
CA PRO A 121 0.79 4.15 7.87
C PRO A 121 0.83 2.78 7.19
N ILE A 122 2.03 2.29 6.90
CA ILE A 122 2.20 1.00 6.24
C ILE A 122 1.51 -0.15 7.00
N TYR A 123 1.45 -0.06 8.32
CA TYR A 123 0.80 -1.07 9.16
C TYR A 123 -0.71 -1.20 8.89
N ASP A 124 -1.33 -0.17 8.35
CA ASP A 124 -2.76 -0.19 8.10
C ASP A 124 -3.15 -1.13 6.96
N VAL A 125 -2.19 -1.61 6.18
CA VAL A 125 -2.45 -2.65 5.18
C VAL A 125 -3.05 -3.90 5.81
N MET A 126 -2.80 -4.14 7.09
CA MET A 126 -3.36 -5.27 7.84
C MET A 126 -4.87 -5.25 7.92
N PHE A 127 -5.46 -4.08 7.81
CA PHE A 127 -6.92 -3.90 7.93
C PHE A 127 -7.62 -3.90 6.57
N PHE A 128 -6.87 -4.06 5.48
CA PHE A 128 -7.46 -4.11 4.15
C PHE A 128 -8.22 -5.42 3.96
N GLY A 129 -9.48 -5.30 3.56
CA GLY A 129 -10.32 -6.45 3.23
C GLY A 129 -10.66 -7.35 4.39
N VAL A 130 -10.31 -6.99 5.61
CA VAL A 130 -10.77 -7.71 6.79
C VAL A 130 -12.23 -7.37 6.96
N ALA A 131 -13.08 -8.29 6.53
CA ALA A 131 -14.50 -8.19 6.77
C ALA A 131 -14.70 -8.14 8.28
N ASP A 132 -15.18 -7.01 8.75
CA ASP A 132 -15.38 -6.86 10.16
C ASP A 132 -16.66 -7.55 10.58
N MET A 133 -16.48 -8.62 11.32
CA MET A 133 -17.60 -9.36 11.92
C MET A 133 -18.42 -8.48 12.87
N ASP A 134 -17.86 -7.34 13.30
CA ASP A 134 -18.49 -6.41 14.23
C ASP A 134 -19.07 -5.15 13.55
N ASN A 135 -19.34 -5.21 12.28
CA ASN A 135 -19.95 -4.12 11.49
C ASN A 135 -19.10 -2.87 11.31
N LYS A 136 -17.81 -2.95 11.49
CA LYS A 136 -16.93 -1.86 11.09
C LYS A 136 -16.61 -2.02 9.61
N ALA A 137 -16.76 -0.97 8.86
CA ALA A 137 -16.39 -1.01 7.46
C ALA A 137 -14.89 -1.29 7.34
N PRO A 138 -14.45 -2.24 6.48
CA PRO A 138 -13.04 -2.39 6.18
C PRO A 138 -12.52 -1.11 5.52
N ILE A 139 -11.20 -0.88 5.57
CA ILE A 139 -10.59 0.27 4.90
C ILE A 139 -10.90 0.21 3.41
N ILE A 140 -10.97 -1.00 2.89
CA ILE A 140 -11.26 -1.22 1.48
C ILE A 140 -12.14 -2.45 1.30
#